data_b64ba44e9404fb2be892ba000310cc3b
#
_entry.id   b64ba44e9404fb2be892ba000310cc3b
#
_cell.length_a   1.000
_cell.length_b   1.000
_cell.length_c   1.000
_cell.angle_alpha   90.00
_cell.angle_beta   90.00
_cell.angle_gamma   90.00
#
_symmetry.space_group_name_H-M   'P 1'
#
loop_
_entity.id
_entity.type
_entity.pdbx_description
1 polymer ?
#
loop_
_entity_poly.entity_id
_entity_poly.type
_entity_poly.pdbx_seq_one_letter_code
_entity_poly.pdbx_strand_id
1 'polypeptide(L)' 'MANIQETKQTVLNHFEQNGWEIPDVASALGITEQYLRKILNNPDKHLKQLTDIIAYYKIR' A
#
# COMPACT_ATOMS: atom_id res chain seq x y z
N MET A 1 13.47 12.56 -7.24
CA MET A 1 12.04 12.21 -7.32
C MET A 1 11.87 10.71 -7.14
N ALA A 2 11.07 10.29 -6.18
CA ALA A 2 10.83 8.87 -5.97
C ALA A 2 10.00 8.32 -7.12
N ASN A 3 10.36 7.16 -7.66
CA ASN A 3 9.54 6.53 -8.66
C ASN A 3 8.46 5.66 -8.00
N ILE A 4 7.47 5.27 -8.78
CA ILE A 4 6.31 4.53 -8.29
C ILE A 4 6.71 3.17 -7.69
N GLN A 5 7.72 2.52 -8.29
CA GLN A 5 8.20 1.23 -7.79
C GLN A 5 8.86 1.37 -6.42
N GLU A 6 9.60 2.44 -6.21
CA GLU A 6 10.20 2.71 -4.90
C GLU A 6 9.12 2.99 -3.86
N THR A 7 8.08 3.72 -4.23
CA THR A 7 6.96 4.01 -3.34
C THR A 7 6.25 2.72 -2.94
N LYS A 8 5.98 1.84 -3.90
CA LYS A 8 5.38 0.54 -3.65
C LYS A 8 6.25 -0.28 -2.68
N GLN A 9 7.56 -0.33 -2.96
CA GLN A 9 8.48 -1.11 -2.13
C GLN A 9 8.53 -0.56 -0.70
N THR A 10 8.51 0.76 -0.54
CA THR A 10 8.48 1.39 0.78
C THR A 10 7.25 0.96 1.56
N VAL A 11 6.09 0.95 0.91
CA VAL A 11 4.84 0.52 1.55
C VAL A 11 4.91 -0.94 1.97
N LEU A 12 5.39 -1.81 1.08
CA LEU A 12 5.51 -3.25 1.38
C LEU A 12 6.51 -3.51 2.50
N ASN A 13 7.64 -2.80 2.51
CA ASN A 13 8.64 -2.93 3.56
C ASN A 13 8.05 -2.51 4.91
N HIS A 14 7.26 -1.45 4.93
CA HIS A 14 6.62 -0.97 6.15
C HIS A 14 5.66 -2.02 6.72
N PHE A 15 4.87 -2.64 5.85
CA PHE A 15 3.96 -3.71 6.27
C PHE A 15 4.74 -4.88 6.85
N GLU A 16 5.81 -5.29 6.19
CA GLU A 16 6.64 -6.40 6.64
C GLU A 16 7.29 -6.12 8.00
N GLN A 17 7.83 -4.92 8.17
CA GLN A 17 8.49 -4.52 9.42
C GLN A 17 7.53 -4.52 10.60
N ASN A 18 6.26 -4.24 10.35
CA ASN A 18 5.23 -4.21 11.39
C ASN A 18 4.47 -5.53 11.52
N GLY A 19 4.83 -6.52 10.72
CA GLY A 19 4.16 -7.82 10.74
C GLY A 19 2.73 -7.77 10.25
N TRP A 20 2.39 -6.80 9.42
CA TRP A 20 1.04 -6.65 8.88
C TRP A 20 0.87 -7.48 7.62
N GLU A 21 -0.20 -8.24 7.56
CA GLU A 21 -0.54 -9.02 6.37
C GLU A 21 -1.51 -8.24 5.49
N ILE A 22 -1.51 -8.57 4.18
CA ILE A 22 -2.39 -7.91 3.21
C ILE A 22 -3.86 -7.95 3.65
N PRO A 23 -4.43 -9.09 4.09
CA PRO A 23 -5.82 -9.12 4.54
C PRO A 23 -6.10 -8.16 5.69
N ASP A 24 -5.17 -8.05 6.63
CA ASP A 24 -5.32 -7.18 7.79
C ASP A 24 -5.34 -5.72 7.37
N VAL A 25 -4.44 -5.34 6.46
CA VAL A 25 -4.37 -3.98 5.95
C VAL A 25 -5.64 -3.63 5.17
N ALA A 26 -6.10 -4.55 4.33
CA ALA A 26 -7.33 -4.35 3.56
C ALA A 26 -8.52 -4.12 4.48
N SER A 27 -8.64 -4.91 5.54
CA SER A 27 -9.71 -4.77 6.52
C SER A 27 -9.66 -3.41 7.20
N ALA A 28 -8.46 -2.97 7.59
CA ALA A 28 -8.28 -1.67 8.25
C ALA A 28 -8.66 -0.51 7.33
N LEU A 29 -8.43 -0.66 6.04
CA LEU A 29 -8.75 0.38 5.04
C LEU A 29 -10.19 0.30 4.54
N GLY A 30 -10.91 -0.76 4.90
CA GLY A 30 -12.29 -0.95 4.47
C GLY A 30 -12.42 -1.38 3.01
N ILE A 31 -11.41 -2.07 2.48
CA ILE A 31 -11.40 -2.56 1.11
C ILE A 31 -11.17 -4.08 1.12
N THR A 32 -11.35 -4.71 -0.05
CA THR A 32 -11.09 -6.15 -0.18
C THR A 32 -9.60 -6.41 -0.33
N GLU A 33 -9.18 -7.62 0.05
CA GLU A 33 -7.80 -8.05 -0.16
C GLU A 33 -7.43 -8.00 -1.65
N GLN A 34 -8.34 -8.44 -2.51
CA GLN A 34 -8.12 -8.44 -3.95
C GLN A 34 -7.88 -7.03 -4.47
N TYR A 35 -8.64 -6.07 -4.00
CA TYR A 35 -8.49 -4.68 -4.41
C TYR A 35 -7.14 -4.11 -3.95
N LEU A 36 -6.76 -4.41 -2.71
CA LEU A 36 -5.46 -3.96 -2.20
C LEU A 36 -4.32 -4.56 -3.01
N ARG A 37 -4.39 -5.86 -3.33
CA ARG A 37 -3.37 -6.49 -4.17
C ARG A 37 -3.31 -5.84 -5.56
N LYS A 38 -4.46 -5.46 -6.09
CA LYS A 38 -4.53 -4.79 -7.38
C LYS A 38 -3.83 -3.43 -7.34
N ILE A 39 -4.05 -2.67 -6.28
CA ILE A 39 -3.38 -1.39 -6.07
C ILE A 39 -1.86 -1.57 -6.03
N LEU A 40 -1.40 -2.55 -5.27
CA LEU A 40 0.03 -2.80 -5.10
C LEU A 40 0.70 -3.34 -6.37
N ASN A 41 -0.05 -4.09 -7.18
CA ASN A 41 0.49 -4.65 -8.43
C ASN A 41 0.49 -3.65 -9.58
N ASN A 42 -0.38 -2.62 -9.51
CA ASN A 42 -0.50 -1.61 -10.56
C ASN A 42 -0.44 -0.21 -9.92
N PRO A 43 0.68 0.15 -9.29
CA PRO A 43 0.75 1.40 -8.54
C PRO A 43 0.59 2.65 -9.41
N ASP A 44 0.96 2.57 -10.68
CA ASP A 44 0.81 3.68 -11.62
C ASP A 44 -0.65 3.98 -11.93
N LYS A 45 -1.51 2.95 -11.95
CA LYS A 45 -2.94 3.12 -12.20
C LYS A 45 -3.72 3.52 -10.94
N HIS A 46 -3.18 3.23 -9.78
CA HIS A 46 -3.83 3.44 -8.49
C HIS A 46 -3.01 4.35 -7.58
N LEU A 47 -2.35 5.34 -8.17
CA LEU A 47 -1.45 6.22 -7.46
C LEU A 47 -2.16 6.96 -6.32
N LYS A 48 -3.40 7.41 -6.55
CA LYS A 48 -4.16 8.10 -5.51
C LYS A 48 -4.41 7.19 -4.32
N GLN A 49 -4.81 5.94 -4.58
CA GLN A 49 -5.06 4.97 -3.53
C GLN A 49 -3.78 4.64 -2.76
N LEU A 50 -2.67 4.49 -3.48
CA LEU A 50 -1.39 4.23 -2.85
C LEU A 50 -0.97 5.41 -1.96
N THR A 51 -1.18 6.63 -2.43
CA THR A 51 -0.92 7.84 -1.66
C THR A 51 -1.79 7.90 -0.40
N ASP A 52 -3.06 7.50 -0.52
CA ASP A 52 -3.96 7.45 0.62
C ASP A 52 -3.49 6.43 1.67
N ILE A 53 -2.97 5.29 1.24
CA ILE A 53 -2.41 4.28 2.15
C ILE A 53 -1.21 4.85 2.88
N ILE A 54 -0.32 5.51 2.17
CA ILE A 54 0.87 6.15 2.75
C ILE A 54 0.45 7.17 3.80
N ALA A 55 -0.54 8.00 3.48
CA ALA A 55 -1.03 9.02 4.41
C ALA A 55 -1.67 8.38 5.64
N TYR A 56 -2.44 7.32 5.44
CA TYR A 56 -3.13 6.63 6.52
C TYR A 56 -2.16 6.05 7.54
N TYR A 57 -1.09 5.43 7.07
CA TYR A 57 -0.09 4.82 7.95
C TYR A 57 1.09 5.73 8.24
N LYS A 58 1.11 6.95 7.69
CA LYS A 58 2.21 7.91 7.84
C LYS A 58 3.55 7.30 7.45
N ILE A 59 3.55 6.55 6.37
CA ILE A 59 4.77 5.92 5.82
C ILE A 59 5.61 7.00 5.15
N ARG A 60 6.91 7.01 5.46
CA ARG A 60 7.84 7.99 4.91
C ARG A 60 8.98 7.34 4.15
#